data_006204b3ce5f9dd6ea1de48f773f48c3
#
_entry.id   006204b3ce5f9dd6ea1de48f773f48c3
#
_cell.length_a   1.000
_cell.length_b   1.000
_cell.length_c   1.000
_cell.angle_alpha   90.00
_cell.angle_beta   90.00
_cell.angle_gamma   90.00
#
_symmetry.space_group_name_H-M   'P 1'
#
loop_
_entity.id
_entity.type
_entity.pdbx_description
1 polymer ?
#
loop_
_entity_poly.entity_id
_entity_poly.type
_entity_poly.pdbx_seq_one_letter_code
_entity_poly.pdbx_strand_id
1 'polypeptide(L)'
;HQTATNAAMSHTVRNCMAGKYPAFGIDPSKVLVSSGSLMPGRFCTVKVENDVATFTWEDNSDESHAAIDDFAMPLIYNFTKGEAVFTTEDASRVDCKATLKLPADWSGDLLSCYIAFASVENTHVSNSVYVGDVKSDGSVEQGANGILYNDGVIDKSPNKSDNKDNNKGENTGDTDKKDDASGGSSSSGSTPSGGSSSDGDVSGYE
;
A
#
# COMPACT_ATOMS: atom_id res chain seq x y z
N HIS A 1 -8.88 25.91 12.47
CA HIS A 1 -7.61 25.31 12.05
C HIS A 1 -7.52 23.88 12.62
N GLN A 2 -7.38 22.89 11.74
CA GLN A 2 -7.13 21.52 12.14
C GLN A 2 -5.64 21.39 12.49
N THR A 3 -5.32 20.87 13.68
CA THR A 3 -3.93 20.60 14.04
C THR A 3 -3.42 19.36 13.33
N ALA A 4 -2.09 19.22 13.17
CA ALA A 4 -1.48 18.02 12.58
C ALA A 4 -1.93 16.74 13.30
N THR A 5 -1.99 16.76 14.63
CA THR A 5 -2.47 15.65 15.44
C THR A 5 -3.92 15.27 15.14
N ASN A 6 -4.81 16.26 15.02
CA ASN A 6 -6.22 16.00 14.69
C ASN A 6 -6.36 15.44 13.26
N ALA A 7 -5.53 15.89 12.32
CA ALA A 7 -5.49 15.35 10.97
C ALA A 7 -5.05 13.88 10.96
N ALA A 8 -3.96 13.55 11.66
CA ALA A 8 -3.44 12.19 11.79
C ALA A 8 -4.46 11.26 12.46
N MET A 9 -5.06 11.67 13.56
CA MET A 9 -6.13 10.89 14.22
C MET A 9 -7.33 10.68 13.32
N SER A 10 -7.78 11.72 12.61
CA SER A 10 -8.90 11.60 11.67
C SER A 10 -8.59 10.64 10.53
N HIS A 11 -7.36 10.65 10.00
CA HIS A 11 -6.91 9.71 8.99
C HIS A 11 -6.94 8.27 9.54
N THR A 12 -6.34 8.04 10.70
CA THR A 12 -6.25 6.70 11.32
C THR A 12 -7.63 6.13 11.59
N VAL A 13 -8.53 6.88 12.21
CA VAL A 13 -9.90 6.42 12.53
C VAL A 13 -10.70 6.10 11.27
N ARG A 14 -10.52 6.85 10.19
CA ARG A 14 -11.30 6.65 8.96
C ARG A 14 -10.76 5.55 8.06
N ASN A 15 -9.44 5.38 8.02
CA ASN A 15 -8.79 4.57 6.99
C ASN A 15 -8.09 3.33 7.55
N CYS A 16 -7.65 3.36 8.81
CA CYS A 16 -6.82 2.30 9.37
C CYS A 16 -7.59 1.37 10.33
N MET A 17 -8.82 1.73 10.68
CA MET A 17 -9.65 0.87 11.53
C MET A 17 -10.11 -0.36 10.77
N ALA A 18 -9.99 -1.51 11.41
CA ALA A 18 -10.41 -2.80 10.90
C ALA A 18 -11.24 -3.56 11.96
N GLY A 19 -11.96 -4.61 11.54
CA GLY A 19 -12.84 -5.39 12.43
C GLY A 19 -14.27 -4.86 12.51
N LYS A 20 -15.05 -5.49 13.40
CA LYS A 20 -16.46 -5.13 13.67
C LYS A 20 -16.68 -4.98 15.18
N TYR A 21 -17.61 -4.11 15.56
CA TYR A 21 -17.99 -3.95 16.96
C TYR A 21 -18.31 -5.31 17.60
N PRO A 22 -17.82 -5.59 18.84
CA PRO A 22 -16.97 -4.75 19.69
C PRO A 22 -15.46 -4.88 19.42
N ALA A 23 -15.02 -5.77 18.55
CA ALA A 23 -13.60 -6.05 18.28
C ALA A 23 -13.09 -5.17 17.13
N PHE A 24 -12.56 -4.00 17.45
CA PHE A 24 -11.85 -3.14 16.51
C PHE A 24 -10.34 -3.32 16.65
N GLY A 25 -9.63 -3.23 15.53
CA GLY A 25 -8.18 -3.22 15.47
C GLY A 25 -7.67 -2.11 14.55
N ILE A 26 -6.36 -2.02 14.43
CA ILE A 26 -5.67 -1.15 13.49
C ILE A 26 -5.00 -2.02 12.43
N ASP A 27 -5.19 -1.67 11.18
CA ASP A 27 -4.47 -2.26 10.04
C ASP A 27 -3.17 -1.47 9.82
N PRO A 28 -1.99 -2.02 10.19
CA PRO A 28 -0.72 -1.31 10.08
C PRO A 28 -0.40 -0.86 8.67
N SER A 29 -0.84 -1.62 7.66
CA SER A 29 -0.57 -1.32 6.25
C SER A 29 -1.21 -0.03 5.75
N LYS A 30 -2.19 0.48 6.47
CA LYS A 30 -2.93 1.72 6.15
C LYS A 30 -2.53 2.91 7.01
N VAL A 31 -1.67 2.68 8.00
CA VAL A 31 -1.21 3.77 8.89
C VAL A 31 -0.21 4.65 8.15
N LEU A 32 -0.41 5.96 8.22
CA LEU A 32 0.56 6.95 7.78
C LEU A 32 1.28 7.52 8.99
N VAL A 33 2.58 7.25 9.12
CA VAL A 33 3.46 7.83 10.14
C VAL A 33 4.07 9.15 9.68
N SER A 34 4.05 9.42 8.38
CA SER A 34 4.42 10.67 7.75
C SER A 34 3.47 10.97 6.60
N SER A 35 3.15 12.24 6.37
CA SER A 35 2.30 12.67 5.25
C SER A 35 2.74 14.02 4.72
N GLY A 36 3.01 14.09 3.43
CA GLY A 36 3.45 15.30 2.76
C GLY A 36 3.53 15.15 1.23
N SER A 37 4.26 16.06 0.60
CA SER A 37 4.28 16.25 -0.85
C SER A 37 5.53 15.71 -1.55
N LEU A 38 6.57 15.30 -0.80
CA LEU A 38 7.73 14.66 -1.41
C LEU A 38 7.36 13.30 -2.01
N MET A 39 8.14 12.86 -3.00
CA MET A 39 8.00 11.54 -3.58
C MET A 39 8.35 10.46 -2.53
N PRO A 40 7.47 9.48 -2.30
CA PRO A 40 7.77 8.35 -1.41
C PRO A 40 8.89 7.47 -1.95
N GLY A 41 9.44 6.59 -1.12
CA GLY A 41 10.39 5.57 -1.55
C GLY A 41 9.76 4.55 -2.48
N ARG A 42 10.56 4.04 -3.43
CA ARG A 42 10.15 3.02 -4.40
C ARG A 42 10.82 1.68 -4.09
N PHE A 43 10.07 0.58 -4.22
CA PHE A 43 10.55 -0.79 -3.97
C PHE A 43 11.25 -0.96 -2.62
N CYS A 44 10.65 -0.35 -1.58
CA CYS A 44 11.20 -0.41 -0.24
C CYS A 44 11.10 -1.83 0.33
N THR A 45 12.18 -2.31 0.93
CA THR A 45 12.24 -3.60 1.63
C THR A 45 12.91 -3.45 2.98
N VAL A 46 12.67 -4.40 3.87
CA VAL A 46 13.32 -4.45 5.19
C VAL A 46 13.76 -5.87 5.50
N LYS A 47 14.92 -6.00 6.12
CA LYS A 47 15.48 -7.26 6.61
C LYS A 47 16.05 -7.06 8.00
N VAL A 48 15.77 -7.99 8.91
CA VAL A 48 16.30 -7.96 10.28
C VAL A 48 17.31 -9.07 10.46
N GLU A 49 18.50 -8.73 10.92
CA GLU A 49 19.58 -9.66 11.25
C GLU A 49 20.35 -9.13 12.46
N ASN A 50 20.56 -9.96 13.46
CA ASN A 50 21.35 -9.62 14.65
C ASN A 50 20.92 -8.30 15.32
N ASP A 51 19.63 -8.14 15.55
CA ASP A 51 19.02 -6.94 16.15
C ASP A 51 19.26 -5.64 15.32
N VAL A 52 19.56 -5.79 14.04
CA VAL A 52 19.68 -4.66 13.11
C VAL A 52 18.68 -4.83 11.98
N ALA A 53 17.81 -3.86 11.85
CA ALA A 53 16.92 -3.75 10.71
C ALA A 53 17.61 -2.95 9.60
N THR A 54 17.71 -3.54 8.41
CA THR A 54 18.25 -2.93 7.22
C THR A 54 17.11 -2.63 6.26
N PHE A 55 16.88 -1.36 5.99
CA PHE A 55 15.97 -0.89 4.96
C PHE A 55 16.73 -0.69 3.65
N THR A 56 16.11 -1.06 2.54
CA THR A 56 16.64 -0.74 1.21
C THR A 56 15.51 -0.24 0.31
N TRP A 57 15.84 0.59 -0.66
CA TRP A 57 14.93 1.14 -1.65
C TRP A 57 15.66 1.35 -2.96
N GLU A 58 14.91 1.61 -4.02
CA GLU A 58 15.47 2.02 -5.31
C GLU A 58 15.60 3.54 -5.35
N ASP A 59 16.73 4.04 -5.87
CA ASP A 59 16.91 5.47 -6.10
C ASP A 59 15.89 5.96 -7.14
N ASN A 60 15.10 6.93 -6.72
CA ASN A 60 14.11 7.62 -7.55
C ASN A 60 14.25 9.14 -7.44
N SER A 61 15.48 9.60 -7.22
CA SER A 61 15.82 11.03 -7.08
C SER A 61 15.62 11.82 -8.38
N ASP A 62 15.47 11.15 -9.52
CA ASP A 62 15.13 11.73 -10.81
C ASP A 62 13.64 12.03 -10.98
N GLU A 63 12.80 11.57 -10.06
CA GLU A 63 11.37 11.81 -10.10
C GLU A 63 11.02 13.22 -9.57
N SER A 64 9.85 13.72 -10.00
CA SER A 64 9.34 15.01 -9.51
C SER A 64 9.14 14.98 -7.99
N HIS A 65 9.56 16.05 -7.31
CA HIS A 65 9.49 16.18 -5.84
C HIS A 65 10.35 15.15 -5.10
N ALA A 66 11.47 14.78 -5.67
CA ALA A 66 12.52 13.99 -5.05
C ALA A 66 13.87 14.68 -5.27
N ALA A 67 14.78 14.54 -4.31
CA ALA A 67 16.17 15.00 -4.41
C ALA A 67 17.12 13.92 -3.91
N ILE A 68 18.33 13.91 -4.44
CA ILE A 68 19.36 12.92 -4.10
C ILE A 68 19.74 12.94 -2.62
N ASP A 69 19.64 14.11 -2.02
CA ASP A 69 20.02 14.43 -0.65
C ASP A 69 18.82 14.45 0.34
N ASP A 70 17.62 14.10 -0.12
CA ASP A 70 16.49 13.89 0.80
C ASP A 70 16.85 12.84 1.85
N PHE A 71 16.64 13.13 3.11
CA PHE A 71 16.92 12.22 4.21
C PHE A 71 15.90 11.07 4.26
N ALA A 72 16.40 9.86 4.36
CA ALA A 72 15.58 8.69 4.62
C ALA A 72 15.20 8.62 6.11
N MET A 73 13.92 8.41 6.38
CA MET A 73 13.35 8.32 7.73
C MET A 73 12.72 6.94 7.94
N PRO A 74 13.51 5.88 8.16
CA PRO A 74 12.98 4.59 8.54
C PRO A 74 12.43 4.64 9.98
N LEU A 75 11.31 3.95 10.19
CA LEU A 75 10.65 3.81 11.49
C LEU A 75 10.16 2.38 11.66
N ILE A 76 10.39 1.83 12.84
CA ILE A 76 9.86 0.54 13.27
C ILE A 76 9.03 0.74 14.53
N TYR A 77 7.80 0.24 14.50
CA TYR A 77 6.88 0.31 15.62
C TYR A 77 6.60 -1.08 16.17
N ASN A 78 6.77 -1.22 17.47
CA ASN A 78 6.43 -2.42 18.24
C ASN A 78 5.07 -2.21 18.91
N PHE A 79 4.04 -2.87 18.40
CA PHE A 79 2.70 -2.73 18.95
C PHE A 79 2.53 -3.41 20.32
N THR A 80 3.30 -4.47 20.59
CA THR A 80 3.25 -5.17 21.87
C THR A 80 3.70 -4.28 23.01
N LYS A 81 4.73 -3.48 22.76
CA LYS A 81 5.31 -2.58 23.77
C LYS A 81 4.81 -1.13 23.67
N GLY A 82 4.21 -0.75 22.53
CA GLY A 82 3.80 0.62 22.26
C GLY A 82 4.98 1.58 22.03
N GLU A 83 6.09 1.06 21.53
CA GLU A 83 7.35 1.78 21.36
C GLU A 83 7.77 1.86 19.89
N ALA A 84 8.59 2.86 19.55
CA ALA A 84 9.14 3.01 18.22
C ALA A 84 10.64 3.30 18.27
N VAL A 85 11.36 2.82 17.24
CA VAL A 85 12.72 3.23 16.91
C VAL A 85 12.73 3.84 15.52
N PHE A 86 13.47 4.92 15.34
CA PHE A 86 13.56 5.63 14.07
C PHE A 86 14.86 6.43 13.99
N THR A 87 15.23 6.82 12.77
CA THR A 87 16.25 7.84 12.51
C THR A 87 15.76 8.79 11.44
N THR A 88 16.36 9.98 11.34
CA THR A 88 15.90 11.03 10.43
C THR A 88 16.99 11.61 9.54
N GLU A 89 18.27 11.35 9.81
CA GLU A 89 19.38 12.02 9.13
C GLU A 89 20.59 11.09 8.85
N ASP A 90 20.43 9.78 9.09
CA ASP A 90 21.57 8.84 8.98
C ASP A 90 21.85 8.37 7.53
N ALA A 91 20.90 8.54 6.63
CA ALA A 91 21.04 8.15 5.23
C ALA A 91 20.28 9.09 4.32
N SER A 92 20.78 9.30 3.12
CA SER A 92 20.11 10.04 2.06
C SER A 92 19.40 9.12 1.06
N ARG A 93 18.55 9.69 0.19
CA ARG A 93 17.81 8.95 -0.84
C ARG A 93 18.76 8.15 -1.75
N VAL A 94 19.87 8.73 -2.17
CA VAL A 94 20.84 8.11 -3.06
C VAL A 94 21.62 6.96 -2.41
N ASP A 95 21.68 6.90 -1.07
CA ASP A 95 22.36 5.80 -0.37
C ASP A 95 21.63 4.47 -0.52
N CYS A 96 20.35 4.49 -0.90
CA CYS A 96 19.50 3.31 -1.13
C CYS A 96 19.47 2.33 0.05
N LYS A 97 19.96 2.73 1.20
CA LYS A 97 20.09 1.88 2.39
C LYS A 97 20.13 2.71 3.67
N ALA A 98 19.38 2.26 4.68
CA ALA A 98 19.47 2.74 6.05
C ALA A 98 19.39 1.59 7.03
N THR A 99 19.91 1.76 8.23
CA THR A 99 19.90 0.74 9.28
C THR A 99 19.37 1.30 10.58
N LEU A 100 18.60 0.47 11.31
CA LEU A 100 18.12 0.76 12.65
C LEU A 100 18.53 -0.36 13.59
N LYS A 101 19.10 -0.03 14.74
CA LYS A 101 19.36 -0.98 15.81
C LYS A 101 18.09 -1.17 16.62
N LEU A 102 17.68 -2.42 16.80
CA LEU A 102 16.53 -2.81 17.60
C LEU A 102 16.92 -2.95 19.08
N PRO A 103 16.04 -2.59 20.01
CA PRO A 103 16.20 -2.91 21.42
C PRO A 103 16.25 -4.44 21.62
N ALA A 104 17.16 -4.91 22.47
CA ALA A 104 17.34 -6.33 22.71
C ALA A 104 16.12 -7.00 23.36
N ASP A 105 15.31 -6.23 24.08
CA ASP A 105 14.10 -6.70 24.74
C ASP A 105 12.89 -6.81 23.79
N TRP A 106 13.07 -6.49 22.51
CA TRP A 106 12.05 -6.70 21.44
C TRP A 106 12.11 -8.08 20.82
N SER A 107 13.00 -8.94 21.28
CA SER A 107 13.21 -10.28 20.70
C SER A 107 11.92 -11.09 20.65
N GLY A 108 11.55 -11.55 19.44
CA GLY A 108 10.34 -12.34 19.19
C GLY A 108 9.08 -11.49 18.94
N ASP A 109 9.12 -10.19 19.17
CA ASP A 109 7.98 -9.30 18.91
C ASP A 109 7.75 -9.09 17.41
N LEU A 110 6.49 -8.84 17.04
CA LEU A 110 6.12 -8.43 15.70
C LEU A 110 6.26 -6.91 15.56
N LEU A 111 6.96 -6.50 14.52
CA LEU A 111 7.37 -5.12 14.27
C LEU A 111 6.80 -4.64 12.95
N SER A 112 6.10 -3.52 12.95
CA SER A 112 5.62 -2.87 11.72
C SER A 112 6.61 -1.82 11.24
N CYS A 113 7.03 -1.94 9.99
CA CYS A 113 8.12 -1.16 9.41
C CYS A 113 7.59 -0.15 8.39
N TYR A 114 8.09 1.08 8.50
CA TYR A 114 7.72 2.20 7.64
C TYR A 114 8.97 2.96 7.21
N ILE A 115 8.91 3.61 6.06
CA ILE A 115 9.93 4.55 5.60
C ILE A 115 9.27 5.77 4.96
N ALA A 116 9.83 6.93 5.21
CA ALA A 116 9.48 8.19 4.57
C ALA A 116 10.74 8.94 4.20
N PHE A 117 10.60 10.07 3.52
CA PHE A 117 11.71 10.95 3.15
C PHE A 117 11.41 12.39 3.58
N ALA A 118 12.44 13.12 3.95
CA ALA A 118 12.38 14.54 4.27
C ALA A 118 13.39 15.32 3.43
N SER A 119 13.03 16.55 3.03
CA SER A 119 14.00 17.46 2.40
C SER A 119 15.09 17.85 3.39
N VAL A 120 16.28 18.20 2.88
CA VAL A 120 17.42 18.63 3.68
C VAL A 120 17.06 19.77 4.65
N GLU A 121 16.21 20.69 4.22
CA GLU A 121 15.77 21.79 5.08
C GLU A 121 14.66 21.37 6.06
N ASN A 122 14.24 20.12 6.07
CA ASN A 122 13.12 19.62 6.87
C ASN A 122 11.81 20.39 6.68
N THR A 123 11.63 21.02 5.52
CA THR A 123 10.41 21.78 5.19
C THR A 123 9.32 20.94 4.53
N HIS A 124 9.72 19.85 3.88
CA HIS A 124 8.84 18.92 3.19
C HIS A 124 9.13 17.49 3.60
N VAL A 125 8.09 16.67 3.64
CA VAL A 125 8.20 15.23 3.90
C VAL A 125 7.36 14.47 2.87
N SER A 126 7.64 13.19 2.70
CA SER A 126 6.83 12.29 1.89
C SER A 126 5.72 11.63 2.70
N ASN A 127 4.75 11.04 2.02
CA ASN A 127 3.93 10.02 2.65
C ASN A 127 4.82 8.83 3.01
N SER A 128 4.55 8.24 4.18
CA SER A 128 5.24 7.02 4.57
C SER A 128 4.77 5.82 3.73
N VAL A 129 5.73 4.95 3.42
CA VAL A 129 5.49 3.65 2.80
C VAL A 129 5.52 2.60 3.91
N TYR A 130 4.49 1.79 4.01
CA TYR A 130 4.50 0.58 4.82
C TYR A 130 5.34 -0.48 4.09
N VAL A 131 6.42 -0.93 4.72
CA VAL A 131 7.37 -1.87 4.11
C VAL A 131 7.02 -3.31 4.43
N GLY A 132 6.29 -3.52 5.54
CA GLY A 132 5.84 -4.83 5.97
C GLY A 132 6.02 -5.04 7.47
N ASP A 133 5.56 -6.20 7.93
CA ASP A 133 5.80 -6.68 9.29
C ASP A 133 6.96 -7.66 9.29
N VAL A 134 7.83 -7.55 10.27
CA VAL A 134 8.96 -8.45 10.50
C VAL A 134 8.99 -8.88 11.95
N LYS A 135 9.50 -10.07 12.24
CA LYS A 135 9.84 -10.44 13.60
C LYS A 135 11.27 -10.00 13.90
N SER A 136 11.51 -9.60 15.13
CA SER A 136 12.83 -9.17 15.56
C SER A 136 13.89 -10.29 15.51
N ASP A 137 13.48 -11.56 15.41
CA ASP A 137 14.37 -12.72 15.19
C ASP A 137 14.75 -12.91 13.70
N GLY A 138 14.32 -12.02 12.82
CA GLY A 138 14.60 -12.07 11.38
C GLY A 138 13.69 -13.00 10.58
N SER A 139 12.71 -13.66 11.20
CA SER A 139 11.71 -14.42 10.47
C SER A 139 10.71 -13.45 9.81
N VAL A 140 10.56 -13.55 8.49
CA VAL A 140 9.59 -12.75 7.74
C VAL A 140 8.25 -13.51 7.76
N GLU A 141 7.24 -12.94 8.36
CA GLU A 141 5.87 -13.39 8.12
C GLU A 141 5.40 -12.78 6.79
N GLN A 142 5.67 -13.46 5.68
CA GLN A 142 5.16 -13.07 4.37
C GLN A 142 3.63 -13.07 4.41
N GLY A 143 3.04 -11.89 4.26
CA GLY A 143 1.61 -11.74 4.04
C GLY A 143 0.74 -11.60 5.29
N ALA A 144 1.31 -11.34 6.45
CA ALA A 144 0.54 -10.98 7.61
C ALA A 144 0.10 -9.50 7.55
N ASN A 145 -0.90 -9.19 6.73
CA ASN A 145 -1.75 -8.03 6.98
C ASN A 145 -2.57 -8.32 8.25
N GLY A 146 -1.86 -8.49 9.38
CA GLY A 146 -2.49 -8.76 10.66
C GLY A 146 -3.19 -7.52 11.17
N ILE A 147 -4.49 -7.64 11.44
CA ILE A 147 -5.24 -6.60 12.14
C ILE A 147 -4.86 -6.71 13.61
N LEU A 148 -4.34 -5.61 14.17
CA LEU A 148 -4.01 -5.54 15.58
C LEU A 148 -5.23 -5.11 16.36
N TYR A 149 -5.67 -5.98 17.28
CA TYR A 149 -6.73 -5.69 18.22
C TYR A 149 -6.18 -5.10 19.53
N ASN A 150 -7.02 -4.44 20.28
CA ASN A 150 -6.68 -3.73 21.54
C ASN A 150 -6.09 -4.64 22.64
N ASP A 151 -6.19 -5.97 22.50
CA ASP A 151 -5.65 -6.98 23.40
C ASP A 151 -4.27 -7.52 22.96
N GLY A 152 -3.67 -6.95 21.91
CA GLY A 152 -2.40 -7.40 21.35
C GLY A 152 -2.48 -8.72 20.56
N VAL A 153 -3.70 -9.23 20.33
CA VAL A 153 -3.89 -10.44 19.53
C VAL A 153 -3.91 -10.09 18.05
N ILE A 154 -3.06 -10.75 17.28
CA ILE A 154 -3.04 -10.64 15.83
C ILE A 154 -4.00 -11.67 15.25
N ASP A 155 -5.07 -11.22 14.60
CA ASP A 155 -5.91 -12.11 13.82
C ASP A 155 -5.26 -12.36 12.46
N LYS A 156 -4.75 -13.58 12.27
CA LYS A 156 -4.14 -14.07 11.03
C LYS A 156 -5.18 -14.62 10.02
N SER A 157 -6.46 -14.48 10.31
CA SER A 157 -7.50 -14.96 9.40
C SER A 157 -7.49 -14.12 8.12
N PRO A 158 -7.27 -14.73 6.94
CA PRO A 158 -7.42 -14.02 5.69
C PRO A 158 -8.86 -13.52 5.58
N ASN A 159 -9.02 -12.25 5.26
CA ASN A 159 -10.32 -11.62 5.01
C ASN A 159 -11.04 -12.44 3.94
N LYS A 160 -11.93 -13.33 4.39
CA LYS A 160 -12.88 -14.01 3.53
C LYS A 160 -13.87 -12.94 3.09
N SER A 161 -13.67 -12.39 1.92
CA SER A 161 -14.72 -11.63 1.26
C SER A 161 -15.93 -12.53 1.13
N ASP A 162 -16.93 -12.27 1.96
CA ASP A 162 -18.23 -12.89 1.87
C ASP A 162 -18.91 -12.49 0.56
N ASN A 163 -18.58 -13.20 -0.52
CA ASN A 163 -19.43 -13.28 -1.68
C ASN A 163 -20.56 -14.25 -1.33
N LYS A 164 -21.57 -13.74 -0.68
CA LYS A 164 -22.83 -14.43 -0.48
C LYS A 164 -23.69 -14.17 -1.72
N ASP A 165 -23.47 -14.95 -2.75
CA ASP A 165 -24.47 -15.14 -3.80
C ASP A 165 -25.64 -15.90 -3.18
N ASN A 166 -26.65 -15.14 -2.77
CA ASN A 166 -27.99 -15.64 -2.53
C ASN A 166 -28.63 -15.95 -3.88
N ASN A 167 -28.48 -17.16 -4.34
CA ASN A 167 -29.45 -17.71 -5.31
C ASN A 167 -30.03 -19.00 -4.75
N LYS A 168 -31.05 -18.84 -3.92
CA LYS A 168 -32.00 -19.90 -3.57
C LYS A 168 -33.28 -19.67 -4.36
N GLY A 169 -33.38 -20.31 -5.49
CA GLY A 169 -34.61 -20.45 -6.26
C GLY A 169 -34.86 -21.92 -6.52
N GLU A 170 -35.47 -22.57 -5.55
CA GLU A 170 -36.24 -23.80 -5.79
C GLU A 170 -37.45 -23.43 -6.63
N ASN A 171 -37.61 -24.03 -7.79
CA ASN A 171 -38.90 -24.23 -8.39
C ASN A 171 -38.98 -25.62 -9.02
N THR A 172 -39.71 -26.46 -8.34
CA THR A 172 -40.25 -27.75 -8.80
C THR A 172 -41.49 -27.53 -9.65
N GLY A 173 -41.66 -28.30 -10.74
CA GLY A 173 -42.95 -28.50 -11.41
C GLY A 173 -42.87 -28.28 -12.90
N ASP A 174 -42.65 -29.26 -13.62
CA ASP A 174 -43.57 -30.20 -14.28
C ASP A 174 -44.12 -29.74 -15.65
N THR A 175 -43.87 -30.61 -16.60
CA THR A 175 -44.61 -31.01 -17.78
C THR A 175 -44.90 -30.06 -18.96
N ASP A 176 -44.53 -30.63 -20.09
CA ASP A 176 -45.23 -30.83 -21.34
C ASP A 176 -45.21 -29.81 -22.48
N LYS A 177 -44.62 -30.32 -23.53
CA LYS A 177 -45.08 -30.36 -24.95
C LYS A 177 -45.00 -29.14 -25.85
N LYS A 178 -44.23 -29.44 -26.87
CA LYS A 178 -44.60 -29.42 -28.32
C LYS A 178 -44.47 -28.14 -29.13
N ASP A 179 -43.66 -28.37 -30.13
CA ASP A 179 -43.84 -28.09 -31.57
C ASP A 179 -43.76 -26.63 -32.08
N ASP A 180 -42.89 -26.55 -33.00
CA ASP A 180 -42.93 -26.13 -34.40
C ASP A 180 -42.27 -24.79 -34.77
N ALA A 181 -41.27 -24.98 -35.55
CA ALA A 181 -41.09 -24.58 -36.94
C ALA A 181 -40.80 -23.11 -37.30
N SER A 182 -39.71 -23.02 -38.07
CA SER A 182 -39.51 -22.15 -39.23
C SER A 182 -39.27 -20.66 -38.95
N GLY A 183 -38.26 -20.12 -39.44
CA GLY A 183 -37.78 -19.85 -40.75
C GLY A 183 -37.15 -18.51 -40.84
N GLY A 184 -36.13 -18.42 -41.62
CA GLY A 184 -35.87 -17.32 -42.53
C GLY A 184 -34.91 -16.26 -42.02
N SER A 185 -33.70 -16.31 -42.47
CA SER A 185 -33.12 -15.75 -43.68
C SER A 185 -32.65 -14.33 -43.61
N SER A 186 -31.36 -14.21 -43.87
CA SER A 186 -30.69 -13.25 -44.76
C SER A 186 -30.65 -11.79 -44.31
N SER A 187 -29.64 -11.06 -44.51
CA SER A 187 -28.51 -10.99 -45.39
C SER A 187 -27.80 -9.64 -45.19
N SER A 188 -26.51 -9.67 -45.39
CA SER A 188 -25.70 -8.70 -46.13
C SER A 188 -25.77 -7.23 -45.72
N GLY A 189 -24.75 -6.52 -45.60
CA GLY A 189 -23.56 -6.33 -46.36
C GLY A 189 -22.90 -5.02 -46.06
N SER A 190 -21.66 -5.02 -46.29
CA SER A 190 -20.86 -4.04 -46.99
C SER A 190 -20.25 -2.84 -46.24
N THR A 191 -18.97 -2.91 -46.06
CA THR A 191 -18.00 -1.82 -46.21
C THR A 191 -18.13 -1.17 -47.63
N PRO A 192 -17.57 0.04 -47.89
CA PRO A 192 -16.14 0.34 -47.75
C PRO A 192 -15.74 1.83 -47.57
N SER A 193 -14.49 2.02 -47.17
CA SER A 193 -13.40 2.80 -47.78
C SER A 193 -13.49 4.28 -48.08
N GLY A 194 -12.38 4.90 -47.88
CA GLY A 194 -11.84 6.11 -48.53
C GLY A 194 -11.60 7.23 -47.55
N GLY A 195 -10.46 7.83 -47.41
CA GLY A 195 -9.36 8.03 -48.29
C GLY A 195 -8.82 9.41 -48.11
N SER A 196 -7.50 9.56 -48.14
CA SER A 196 -6.71 10.71 -48.56
C SER A 196 -6.54 11.90 -47.63
N SER A 197 -5.35 12.10 -47.09
CA SER A 197 -4.15 12.82 -47.58
C SER A 197 -4.30 14.32 -47.77
N SER A 198 -3.36 15.04 -47.14
CA SER A 198 -2.48 16.11 -47.67
C SER A 198 -1.85 16.86 -46.50
N ASP A 199 -0.54 16.77 -46.26
CA ASP A 199 0.55 17.57 -46.84
C ASP A 199 0.45 19.07 -46.57
N GLY A 200 1.55 19.61 -46.05
CA GLY A 200 1.88 21.04 -45.94
C GLY A 200 2.68 21.30 -44.69
N ASP A 201 3.92 21.13 -44.64
CA ASP A 201 5.12 21.78 -45.13
C ASP A 201 5.33 23.23 -44.69
N VAL A 202 6.55 23.47 -44.22
CA VAL A 202 7.47 24.59 -44.31
C VAL A 202 7.53 25.65 -43.19
N SER A 203 8.79 25.67 -42.66
CA SER A 203 9.64 26.84 -42.33
C SER A 203 9.19 27.75 -41.19
N GLY A 204 10.05 28.16 -40.33
CA GLY A 204 11.45 28.54 -40.35
C GLY A 204 11.61 29.87 -39.58
N TYR A 205 12.81 30.14 -39.12
CA TYR A 205 13.33 31.38 -38.49
C TYR A 205 13.02 31.59 -37.00
N GLU A 206 13.93 31.80 -36.24
CA GLU A 206 15.24 32.33 -35.82
C GLU A 206 15.48 31.98 -34.38
#